data_42205ce59ab81df2635d66995c783793
#
_entry.id   42205ce59ab81df2635d66995c783793
#
_cell.length_a   1.000
_cell.length_b   1.000
_cell.length_c   1.000
_cell.angle_alpha   90.00
_cell.angle_beta   90.00
_cell.angle_gamma   90.00
#
_symmetry.space_group_name_H-M   'P 1'
#
loop_
_entity.id
_entity.type
_entity.pdbx_description
1 polymer ?
#
loop_
_entity_poly.entity_id
_entity_poly.type
_entity_poly.pdbx_seq_one_letter_code
_entity_poly.pdbx_strand_id
1 'polypeptide(L)'
;METPLFLYNSYSRTKEAFKPLDEKNVRMYVCGPTVYDRAHIGNARPVLVFDILFRLLRYLYKEDNVIYVRNITDIDDKINAKALEIGVNIEKVTEETISWFRKDMDFLGARRPTHNPRATYYVSQMKDMISKLINLSFAD
;
A
#
# COMPACT_ATOMS: atom_id res chain seq x y z
N MET A 1 6.80 -22.02 -23.38
CA MET A 1 7.78 -20.97 -23.02
C MET A 1 7.02 -19.90 -22.24
N GLU A 2 7.28 -19.78 -20.96
CA GLU A 2 6.67 -18.70 -20.17
C GLU A 2 7.29 -17.37 -20.59
N THR A 3 6.47 -16.43 -20.99
CA THR A 3 6.93 -15.08 -21.34
C THR A 3 7.38 -14.39 -20.05
N PRO A 4 8.65 -13.98 -19.93
CA PRO A 4 9.13 -13.36 -18.70
C PRO A 4 8.41 -12.04 -18.45
N LEU A 5 8.05 -11.79 -17.18
CA LEU A 5 7.51 -10.50 -16.74
C LEU A 5 8.66 -9.48 -16.65
N PHE A 6 8.52 -8.35 -17.33
CA PHE A 6 9.47 -7.24 -17.22
C PHE A 6 8.84 -6.08 -16.47
N LEU A 7 9.54 -5.55 -15.46
CA LEU A 7 9.14 -4.37 -14.70
C LEU A 7 10.22 -3.28 -14.82
N TYR A 8 9.78 -2.03 -14.78
CA TYR A 8 10.70 -0.90 -14.71
C TYR A 8 11.24 -0.77 -13.28
N ASN A 9 12.56 -0.83 -13.14
CA ASN A 9 13.24 -0.65 -11.87
C ASN A 9 13.74 0.80 -11.77
N SER A 10 13.22 1.56 -10.82
CA SER A 10 13.60 2.97 -10.63
C SER A 10 15.04 3.13 -10.14
N TYR A 11 15.62 2.12 -9.50
CA TYR A 11 17.00 2.14 -9.03
C TYR A 11 17.98 2.07 -10.21
N SER A 12 17.82 1.11 -11.10
CA SER A 12 18.66 0.97 -12.30
C SER A 12 18.20 1.85 -13.46
N ARG A 13 16.98 2.41 -13.40
CA ARG A 13 16.29 3.17 -14.47
C ARG A 13 16.11 2.40 -15.76
N THR A 14 16.00 1.08 -15.68
CA THR A 14 15.83 0.18 -16.83
C THR A 14 14.65 -0.77 -16.63
N LYS A 15 14.17 -1.35 -17.73
CA LYS A 15 13.25 -2.50 -17.69
C LYS A 15 14.06 -3.76 -17.45
N GLU A 16 13.72 -4.50 -16.42
CA GLU A 16 14.40 -5.73 -16.01
C GLU A 16 13.42 -6.89 -15.93
N ALA A 17 13.91 -8.09 -16.21
CA ALA A 17 13.13 -9.31 -15.96
C ALA A 17 12.89 -9.46 -14.46
N PHE A 18 11.62 -9.54 -14.07
CA PHE A 18 11.25 -9.75 -12.68
C PHE A 18 11.65 -11.17 -12.24
N LYS A 19 12.39 -11.24 -11.16
CA LYS A 19 12.75 -12.48 -10.46
C LYS A 19 12.46 -12.29 -8.98
N PRO A 20 11.49 -13.04 -8.41
CA PRO A 20 11.25 -12.98 -6.97
C PRO A 20 12.44 -13.57 -6.21
N LEU A 21 12.66 -13.10 -4.98
CA LEU A 21 13.66 -13.68 -4.08
C LEU A 21 13.30 -15.12 -3.69
N ASP A 22 12.02 -15.42 -3.62
CA ASP A 22 11.46 -16.75 -3.33
C ASP A 22 10.15 -16.90 -4.12
N GLU A 23 10.08 -17.86 -5.03
CA GLU A 23 8.90 -18.15 -5.84
C GLU A 23 7.71 -18.70 -5.04
N LYS A 24 7.98 -19.24 -3.86
CA LYS A 24 6.94 -19.71 -2.93
C LYS A 24 6.46 -18.62 -1.96
N ASN A 25 7.10 -17.44 -1.99
CA ASN A 25 6.75 -16.31 -1.14
C ASN A 25 7.02 -14.98 -1.85
N VAL A 26 6.29 -14.74 -2.92
CA VAL A 26 6.37 -13.51 -3.71
C VAL A 26 5.66 -12.39 -2.96
N ARG A 27 6.39 -11.35 -2.58
CA ARG A 27 5.86 -10.24 -1.78
C ARG A 27 5.81 -8.94 -2.57
N MET A 28 4.66 -8.29 -2.52
CA MET A 28 4.41 -7.00 -3.15
C MET A 28 3.93 -6.00 -2.10
N TYR A 29 4.59 -4.85 -2.00
CA TYR A 29 4.16 -3.74 -1.15
C TYR A 29 3.84 -2.54 -2.01
N VAL A 30 2.69 -1.91 -1.77
CA VAL A 30 2.25 -0.69 -2.46
C VAL A 30 1.82 0.34 -1.43
N CYS A 31 2.24 1.58 -1.63
CA CYS A 31 1.78 2.69 -0.82
C CYS A 31 0.26 2.88 -0.99
N GLY A 32 -0.45 2.94 0.11
CA GLY A 32 -1.89 3.12 0.13
C GLY A 32 -2.31 4.59 0.24
N PRO A 33 -3.61 4.86 0.32
CA PRO A 33 -4.13 6.22 0.40
C PRO A 33 -3.89 6.86 1.77
N THR A 34 -3.78 8.19 1.78
CA THR A 34 -4.02 9.00 2.99
C THR A 34 -5.52 9.27 3.10
N VAL A 35 -6.11 8.88 4.23
CA VAL A 35 -7.57 8.78 4.39
C VAL A 35 -8.15 10.03 5.07
N TYR A 36 -8.12 11.17 4.38
CA TYR A 36 -8.68 12.45 4.87
C TYR A 36 -9.92 12.91 4.09
N ASP A 37 -10.14 12.39 2.87
CA ASP A 37 -11.27 12.79 2.02
C ASP A 37 -11.60 11.66 1.01
N ARG A 38 -12.68 11.84 0.24
CA ARG A 38 -13.09 10.88 -0.80
C ARG A 38 -12.00 10.67 -1.84
N ALA A 39 -11.90 9.43 -2.29
CA ALA A 39 -11.01 9.10 -3.39
C ALA A 39 -11.52 9.71 -4.71
N HIS A 40 -10.59 10.14 -5.56
CA HIS A 40 -10.85 10.50 -6.93
C HIS A 40 -10.15 9.52 -7.88
N ILE A 41 -10.38 9.66 -9.19
CA ILE A 41 -9.82 8.73 -10.19
C ILE A 41 -8.29 8.60 -10.13
N GLY A 42 -7.59 9.67 -9.75
CA GLY A 42 -6.14 9.65 -9.55
C GLY A 42 -5.69 8.72 -8.43
N ASN A 43 -6.52 8.55 -7.37
CA ASN A 43 -6.25 7.59 -6.29
C ASN A 43 -6.60 6.15 -6.71
N ALA A 44 -7.60 5.96 -7.54
CA ALA A 44 -8.01 4.65 -8.06
C ALA A 44 -7.00 4.07 -9.05
N ARG A 45 -6.38 4.92 -9.87
CA ARG A 45 -5.42 4.48 -10.90
C ARG A 45 -4.31 3.56 -10.38
N PRO A 46 -3.51 3.94 -9.36
CA PRO A 46 -2.48 3.04 -8.84
C PRO A 46 -3.07 1.76 -8.25
N VAL A 47 -4.24 1.82 -7.62
CA VAL A 47 -4.89 0.62 -7.08
C VAL A 47 -5.18 -0.38 -8.19
N LEU A 48 -5.77 0.06 -9.31
CA LEU A 48 -6.10 -0.80 -10.44
C LEU A 48 -4.85 -1.32 -11.16
N VAL A 49 -3.84 -0.48 -11.36
CA VAL A 49 -2.58 -0.89 -11.99
C VAL A 49 -1.89 -2.00 -11.17
N PHE A 50 -1.80 -1.83 -9.86
CA PHE A 50 -1.19 -2.83 -9.00
C PHE A 50 -2.11 -4.05 -8.74
N ASP A 51 -3.42 -3.91 -8.90
CA ASP A 51 -4.33 -5.07 -8.93
C ASP A 51 -4.07 -5.96 -10.14
N ILE A 52 -3.84 -5.38 -11.31
CA ILE A 52 -3.45 -6.14 -12.51
C ILE A 52 -2.14 -6.89 -12.27
N LEU A 53 -1.14 -6.21 -11.70
CA LEU A 53 0.13 -6.85 -11.36
C LEU A 53 -0.06 -7.98 -10.33
N PHE A 54 -0.86 -7.76 -9.31
CA PHE A 54 -1.17 -8.76 -8.28
C PHE A 54 -1.81 -10.01 -8.89
N ARG A 55 -2.81 -9.84 -9.79
CA ARG A 55 -3.45 -10.95 -10.51
C ARG A 55 -2.45 -11.69 -11.39
N LEU A 56 -1.58 -10.97 -12.10
CA LEU A 56 -0.55 -11.57 -12.93
C LEU A 56 0.46 -12.37 -12.10
N LEU A 57 0.94 -11.83 -10.99
CA LEU A 57 1.84 -12.55 -10.09
C LEU A 57 1.20 -13.83 -9.55
N ARG A 58 -0.08 -13.78 -9.16
CA ARG A 58 -0.83 -14.97 -8.71
C ARG A 58 -0.98 -16.02 -9.80
N TYR A 59 -1.15 -15.59 -11.04
CA TYR A 59 -1.17 -16.50 -12.19
C TYR A 59 0.19 -17.18 -12.42
N LEU A 60 1.28 -16.41 -12.35
CA LEU A 60 2.64 -16.92 -12.62
C LEU A 60 3.20 -17.78 -11.47
N TYR A 61 2.94 -17.40 -10.21
CA TYR A 61 3.57 -18.02 -9.02
C TYR A 61 2.59 -18.79 -8.14
N LYS A 62 1.34 -18.98 -8.57
CA LYS A 62 0.21 -19.53 -7.82
C LYS A 62 -0.34 -18.56 -6.78
N GLU A 63 -1.64 -18.72 -6.54
CA GLU A 63 -2.42 -17.81 -5.69
C GLU A 63 -1.88 -17.69 -4.27
N ASP A 64 -1.58 -18.83 -3.64
CA ASP A 64 -1.17 -18.90 -2.23
C ASP A 64 0.28 -18.45 -1.98
N ASN A 65 1.06 -18.33 -3.04
CA ASN A 65 2.45 -17.91 -2.97
C ASN A 65 2.64 -16.38 -3.07
N VAL A 66 1.58 -15.61 -3.26
CA VAL A 66 1.69 -14.16 -3.48
C VAL A 66 1.02 -13.39 -2.35
N ILE A 67 1.81 -12.59 -1.64
CA ILE A 67 1.36 -11.71 -0.56
C ILE A 67 1.38 -10.27 -1.06
N TYR A 68 0.23 -9.62 -1.05
CA TYR A 68 0.08 -8.21 -1.38
C TYR A 68 -0.23 -7.40 -0.13
N VAL A 69 0.62 -6.43 0.18
CA VAL A 69 0.43 -5.48 1.27
C VAL A 69 0.19 -4.09 0.69
N ARG A 70 -0.87 -3.43 1.13
CA ARG A 70 -1.12 -2.01 0.86
C ARG A 70 -1.53 -1.34 2.16
N ASN A 71 -0.71 -0.40 2.63
CA ASN A 71 -1.01 0.31 3.87
C ASN A 71 -2.19 1.28 3.73
N ILE A 72 -2.65 1.76 4.87
CA ILE A 72 -3.53 2.92 4.99
C ILE A 72 -2.79 3.95 5.85
N THR A 73 -2.62 5.16 5.31
CA THR A 73 -2.06 6.28 6.05
C THR A 73 -3.20 7.00 6.76
N ASP A 74 -3.40 6.63 8.01
CA ASP A 74 -4.45 7.14 8.89
C ASP A 74 -3.91 8.11 9.97
N ILE A 75 -2.70 8.62 9.76
CA ILE A 75 -2.06 9.69 10.53
C ILE A 75 -1.33 10.62 9.55
N ASP A 76 -1.73 11.89 9.49
CA ASP A 76 -1.20 12.89 8.57
C ASP A 76 -1.76 14.27 8.95
N ASP A 77 -1.03 15.36 8.65
CA ASP A 77 -1.47 16.72 8.93
C ASP A 77 -2.81 17.07 8.22
N LYS A 78 -3.04 16.51 7.05
CA LYS A 78 -4.30 16.69 6.31
C LYS A 78 -5.50 16.08 7.05
N ILE A 79 -5.29 14.96 7.74
CA ILE A 79 -6.33 14.32 8.55
C ILE A 79 -6.65 15.22 9.76
N ASN A 80 -5.61 15.75 10.42
CA ASN A 80 -5.76 16.66 11.54
C ASN A 80 -6.53 17.93 11.12
N ALA A 81 -6.13 18.54 10.00
CA ALA A 81 -6.78 19.73 9.46
C ALA A 81 -8.25 19.45 9.12
N LYS A 82 -8.55 18.30 8.49
CA LYS A 82 -9.94 17.92 8.15
C LYS A 82 -10.79 17.68 9.39
N ALA A 83 -10.26 17.01 10.40
CA ALA A 83 -10.96 16.78 11.66
C ALA A 83 -11.32 18.09 12.38
N LEU A 84 -10.41 19.07 12.37
CA LEU A 84 -10.65 20.41 12.91
C LEU A 84 -11.70 21.19 12.11
N GLU A 85 -11.62 21.15 10.77
CA GLU A 85 -12.56 21.82 9.88
C GLU A 85 -14.01 21.40 10.11
N ILE A 86 -14.24 20.08 10.29
CA ILE A 86 -15.61 19.55 10.43
C ILE A 86 -16.01 19.29 11.91
N GLY A 87 -15.15 19.61 12.87
CA GLY A 87 -15.44 19.52 14.30
C GLY A 87 -15.64 18.10 14.83
N VAL A 88 -14.88 17.12 14.31
CA VAL A 88 -14.96 15.71 14.77
C VAL A 88 -13.58 15.20 15.15
N ASN A 89 -13.52 14.02 15.78
CA ASN A 89 -12.24 13.36 16.06
C ASN A 89 -11.64 12.73 14.80
N ILE A 90 -10.33 12.52 14.83
CA ILE A 90 -9.54 11.94 13.72
C ILE A 90 -10.06 10.53 13.34
N GLU A 91 -10.42 9.72 14.33
CA GLU A 91 -10.90 8.36 14.12
C GLU A 91 -12.15 8.36 13.25
N LYS A 92 -13.10 9.29 13.51
CA LYS A 92 -14.32 9.39 12.71
C LYS A 92 -14.03 9.73 11.25
N VAL A 93 -13.11 10.66 11.00
CA VAL A 93 -12.66 11.03 9.64
C VAL A 93 -12.07 9.82 8.92
N THR A 94 -11.13 9.14 9.57
CA THR A 94 -10.39 8.02 8.96
C THR A 94 -11.28 6.81 8.74
N GLU A 95 -12.15 6.42 9.69
CA GLU A 95 -13.06 5.29 9.54
C GLU A 95 -14.05 5.49 8.38
N GLU A 96 -14.64 6.68 8.30
CA GLU A 96 -15.60 7.01 7.26
C GLU A 96 -14.91 7.02 5.88
N THR A 97 -13.75 7.66 5.77
CA THR A 97 -12.98 7.72 4.52
C THR A 97 -12.47 6.34 4.08
N ILE A 98 -12.01 5.50 5.01
CA ILE A 98 -11.63 4.11 4.72
C ILE A 98 -12.82 3.33 4.17
N SER A 99 -14.00 3.51 4.77
CA SER A 99 -15.22 2.84 4.32
C SER A 99 -15.58 3.23 2.89
N TRP A 100 -15.55 4.54 2.58
CA TRP A 100 -15.79 5.03 1.22
C TRP A 100 -14.77 4.50 0.23
N PHE A 101 -13.48 4.62 0.55
CA PHE A 101 -12.40 4.13 -0.30
C PHE A 101 -12.57 2.63 -0.63
N ARG A 102 -12.90 1.81 0.37
CA ARG A 102 -13.13 0.37 0.16
C ARG A 102 -14.30 0.10 -0.78
N LYS A 103 -15.42 0.80 -0.58
CA LYS A 103 -16.61 0.67 -1.45
C LYS A 103 -16.29 1.09 -2.89
N ASP A 104 -15.57 2.19 -3.07
CA ASP A 104 -15.20 2.69 -4.39
C ASP A 104 -14.27 1.71 -5.13
N MET A 105 -13.27 1.16 -4.43
CA MET A 105 -12.34 0.18 -5.02
C MET A 105 -13.02 -1.17 -5.30
N ASP A 106 -13.92 -1.62 -4.43
CA ASP A 106 -14.73 -2.82 -4.65
C ASP A 106 -15.65 -2.63 -5.88
N PHE A 107 -16.27 -1.46 -6.03
CA PHE A 107 -17.09 -1.11 -7.21
C PHE A 107 -16.29 -1.14 -8.52
N LEU A 108 -15.03 -0.72 -8.48
CA LEU A 108 -14.12 -0.79 -9.62
C LEU A 108 -13.58 -2.21 -9.88
N GLY A 109 -13.95 -3.20 -9.07
CA GLY A 109 -13.53 -4.58 -9.22
C GLY A 109 -12.09 -4.87 -8.80
N ALA A 110 -11.43 -3.93 -8.10
CA ALA A 110 -10.09 -4.15 -7.57
C ALA A 110 -10.12 -5.19 -6.44
N ARG A 111 -9.19 -6.14 -6.47
CA ARG A 111 -9.02 -7.10 -5.37
C ARG A 111 -8.46 -6.40 -4.13
N ARG A 112 -8.92 -6.83 -2.99
CA ARG A 112 -8.34 -6.38 -1.72
C ARG A 112 -6.93 -6.93 -1.56
N PRO A 113 -6.00 -6.17 -0.94
CA PRO A 113 -4.69 -6.69 -0.60
C PRO A 113 -4.81 -7.81 0.43
N THR A 114 -3.80 -8.67 0.51
CA THR A 114 -3.71 -9.72 1.53
C THR A 114 -3.66 -9.11 2.93
N HIS A 115 -2.90 -8.01 3.08
CA HIS A 115 -2.83 -7.23 4.31
C HIS A 115 -3.01 -5.75 4.01
N ASN A 116 -3.75 -5.07 4.88
CA ASN A 116 -4.05 -3.64 4.76
C ASN A 116 -3.75 -2.92 6.11
N PRO A 117 -2.46 -2.87 6.51
CA PRO A 117 -2.06 -2.31 7.79
C PRO A 117 -2.33 -0.80 7.86
N ARG A 118 -2.77 -0.34 9.02
CA ARG A 118 -2.91 1.09 9.33
C ARG A 118 -1.62 1.61 9.96
N ALA A 119 -1.18 2.80 9.57
CA ALA A 119 0.04 3.40 10.10
C ALA A 119 -0.03 3.58 11.62
N THR A 120 -1.18 3.98 12.17
CA THR A 120 -1.38 4.17 13.61
C THR A 120 -1.13 2.92 14.44
N TYR A 121 -1.37 1.72 13.90
CA TYR A 121 -1.14 0.46 14.61
C TYR A 121 0.33 0.02 14.66
N TYR A 122 1.20 0.69 13.91
CA TYR A 122 2.61 0.33 13.77
C TYR A 122 3.57 1.41 14.28
N VAL A 123 3.07 2.44 14.98
CA VAL A 123 3.89 3.55 15.49
C VAL A 123 5.00 3.07 16.44
N SER A 124 4.72 2.07 17.28
CA SER A 124 5.75 1.49 18.16
C SER A 124 6.89 0.86 17.37
N GLN A 125 6.54 0.02 16.39
CA GLN A 125 7.52 -0.65 15.53
C GLN A 125 8.33 0.36 14.68
N MET A 126 7.69 1.45 14.24
CA MET A 126 8.38 2.55 13.54
C MET A 126 9.41 3.22 14.45
N LYS A 127 9.04 3.54 15.70
CA LYS A 127 9.97 4.11 16.70
C LYS A 127 11.15 3.18 16.98
N ASP A 128 10.90 1.88 17.14
CA ASP A 128 11.94 0.89 17.39
C ASP A 128 12.91 0.80 16.20
N MET A 129 12.39 0.85 14.97
CA MET A 129 13.20 0.85 13.75
C MET A 129 14.06 2.13 13.66
N ILE A 130 13.46 3.30 13.88
CA ILE A 130 14.15 4.60 13.87
C ILE A 130 15.29 4.59 14.91
N SER A 131 15.00 4.15 16.14
CA SER A 131 16.02 4.07 17.20
C SER A 131 17.18 3.16 16.80
N LYS A 132 16.92 2.03 16.15
CA LYS A 132 17.96 1.14 15.64
C LYS A 132 18.81 1.81 14.55
N LEU A 133 18.18 2.53 13.61
CA LEU A 133 18.89 3.24 12.54
C LEU A 133 19.79 4.34 13.09
N ILE A 134 19.31 5.12 14.07
CA ILE A 134 20.09 6.14 14.76
C ILE A 134 21.30 5.49 15.47
N ASN A 135 21.09 4.43 16.24
CA ASN A 135 22.16 3.72 16.95
C ASN A 135 23.22 3.14 16.00
N LEU A 136 22.86 2.82 14.77
CA LEU A 136 23.76 2.32 13.73
C LEU A 136 24.33 3.43 12.84
N SER A 137 24.06 4.70 13.15
CA SER A 137 24.48 5.89 12.38
C SER A 137 23.98 5.91 10.92
N PHE A 138 22.84 5.31 10.65
CA PHE A 138 22.14 5.37 9.36
C PHE A 138 21.06 6.47 9.31
N ALA A 139 20.74 7.08 10.45
CA ALA A 139 19.83 8.22 10.60
C ALA A 139 20.31 9.13 11.73
N ASP A 140 19.90 10.41 11.70
CA ASP A 140 20.11 11.48 12.68
C ASP A 140 18.76 12.03 13.18
#